data_0cf11783a0d515005f736f7e0a56f254
#
_entry.id   0cf11783a0d515005f736f7e0a56f254
#
_cell.length_a   1.000
_cell.length_b   1.000
_cell.length_c   1.000
_cell.angle_alpha   90.00
_cell.angle_beta   90.00
_cell.angle_gamma   90.00
#
_symmetry.space_group_name_H-M   'P 1'
#
loop_
_entity.id
_entity.type
_entity.pdbx_description
1 polymer ?
#
loop_
_entity_poly.entity_id
_entity_poly.type
_entity_poly.pdbx_seq_one_letter_code
_entity_poly.pdbx_strand_id
1 'polypeptide(L)'
;MEQIRDIYAGEYTNWSEVGGANRVINPVTRLSGSGSQSVMDAFMGERSIARKSPFSIAGGAIGFSFRYYMDGIVGNQAVKMLALNGIYPSAENIQNGSYPIISEFYAIYRADNTNENIPVLIDWILSEEGQTIIEQSGYVRIQ
;
A
#
# COMPACT_ATOMS: atom_id res chain seq x y z
N MET A 1 -2.47 12.61 -6.88
CA MET A 1 -3.10 11.33 -7.26
C MET A 1 -3.02 11.09 -8.76
N GLU A 2 -3.51 12.00 -9.61
CA GLU A 2 -3.47 11.83 -11.08
C GLU A 2 -2.06 11.64 -11.63
N GLN A 3 -1.08 12.40 -11.17
CA GLN A 3 0.32 12.24 -11.60
C GLN A 3 0.84 10.79 -11.44
N ILE A 4 0.42 10.08 -10.39
CA ILE A 4 0.81 8.67 -10.20
C ILE A 4 0.15 7.78 -11.26
N ARG A 5 -1.14 8.01 -11.56
CA ARG A 5 -1.83 7.30 -12.62
C ARG A 5 -1.18 7.54 -13.98
N ASP A 6 -0.83 8.78 -14.27
CA ASP A 6 -0.17 9.19 -15.51
C ASP A 6 1.22 8.55 -15.65
N ILE A 7 1.99 8.47 -14.54
CA ILE A 7 3.28 7.75 -14.50
C ILE A 7 3.08 6.26 -14.81
N TYR A 8 2.13 5.59 -14.15
CA TYR A 8 1.89 4.17 -14.38
C TYR A 8 1.24 3.87 -15.74
N ALA A 9 0.48 4.80 -16.30
CA ALA A 9 -0.03 4.73 -17.66
C ALA A 9 1.06 5.00 -18.72
N GLY A 10 2.23 5.53 -18.30
CA GLY A 10 3.36 5.83 -19.19
C GLY A 10 3.26 7.19 -19.89
N GLU A 11 2.35 8.06 -19.44
CA GLU A 11 2.20 9.42 -19.96
C GLU A 11 3.33 10.32 -19.47
N TYR A 12 3.77 10.17 -18.21
CA TYR A 12 4.98 10.78 -17.66
C TYR A 12 6.12 9.76 -17.60
N THR A 13 7.23 10.07 -18.23
CA THR A 13 8.39 9.20 -18.34
C THR A 13 9.65 9.76 -17.69
N ASN A 14 9.62 11.04 -17.29
CA ASN A 14 10.73 11.74 -16.66
C ASN A 14 10.23 12.48 -15.41
N TRP A 15 10.98 12.39 -14.31
CA TRP A 15 10.64 13.07 -13.07
C TRP A 15 10.55 14.59 -13.21
N SER A 16 11.24 15.21 -14.17
CA SER A 16 11.14 16.65 -14.44
C SER A 16 9.73 17.07 -14.89
N GLU A 17 8.95 16.18 -15.48
CA GLU A 17 7.58 16.45 -15.92
C GLU A 17 6.61 16.62 -14.73
N VAL A 18 7.02 16.12 -13.56
CA VAL A 18 6.24 16.24 -12.31
C VAL A 18 6.96 17.08 -11.25
N GLY A 19 7.93 17.91 -11.67
CA GLY A 19 8.65 18.84 -10.79
C GLY A 19 9.88 18.27 -10.08
N GLY A 20 10.32 17.07 -10.48
CA GLY A 20 11.52 16.41 -9.97
C GLY A 20 12.80 16.72 -10.80
N ALA A 21 13.86 15.98 -10.51
CA ALA A 21 15.11 16.05 -11.29
C ALA A 21 14.95 15.49 -12.70
N ASN A 22 15.78 15.91 -13.64
CA ASN A 22 15.83 15.34 -15.00
C ASN A 22 16.37 13.89 -14.95
N ARG A 23 15.47 12.94 -14.73
CA ARG A 23 15.75 11.51 -14.57
C ARG A 23 14.58 10.69 -15.06
N VAL A 24 14.84 9.61 -15.76
CA VAL A 24 13.80 8.68 -16.24
C VAL A 24 13.04 8.09 -15.05
N ILE A 25 11.71 8.07 -15.16
CA ILE A 25 10.84 7.37 -14.21
C ILE A 25 10.84 5.88 -14.58
N ASN A 26 10.95 5.04 -13.55
CA ASN A 26 10.88 3.60 -13.69
C ASN A 26 9.76 3.03 -12.81
N PRO A 27 8.53 2.91 -13.34
CA PRO A 27 7.42 2.34 -12.59
C PRO A 27 7.63 0.84 -12.37
N VAL A 28 7.57 0.40 -11.11
CA VAL A 28 7.72 -1.00 -10.71
C VAL A 28 6.34 -1.56 -10.39
N THR A 29 5.99 -2.68 -11.01
CA THR A 29 4.74 -3.42 -10.74
C THR A 29 4.98 -4.64 -9.88
N ARG A 30 3.93 -5.16 -9.29
CA ARG A 30 3.95 -6.41 -8.52
C ARG A 30 3.42 -7.56 -9.39
N LEU A 31 3.60 -8.78 -8.92
CA LEU A 31 3.03 -9.95 -9.59
C LEU A 31 1.50 -9.86 -9.63
N SER A 32 0.93 -10.25 -10.75
CA SER A 32 -0.52 -10.35 -10.90
C SER A 32 -1.10 -11.26 -9.81
N GLY A 33 -2.21 -10.84 -9.20
CA GLY A 33 -2.86 -11.54 -8.09
C GLY A 33 -2.27 -11.27 -6.71
N SER A 34 -1.20 -10.48 -6.58
CA SER A 34 -0.78 -10.00 -5.26
C SER A 34 -1.74 -8.93 -4.72
N GLY A 35 -1.94 -8.90 -3.39
CA GLY A 35 -2.85 -7.92 -2.77
C GLY A 35 -2.50 -6.48 -3.11
N SER A 36 -1.21 -6.11 -3.09
CA SER A 36 -0.79 -4.76 -3.47
C SER A 36 -1.01 -4.45 -4.96
N GLN A 37 -0.90 -5.45 -5.85
CA GLN A 37 -1.25 -5.24 -7.26
C GLN A 37 -2.75 -5.00 -7.42
N SER A 38 -3.59 -5.75 -6.72
CA SER A 38 -5.04 -5.57 -6.76
C SER A 38 -5.47 -4.17 -6.27
N VAL A 39 -4.82 -3.64 -5.23
CA VAL A 39 -5.05 -2.26 -4.78
C VAL A 39 -4.61 -1.25 -5.83
N MET A 40 -3.47 -1.49 -6.49
CA MET A 40 -2.99 -0.62 -7.57
C MET A 40 -3.91 -0.66 -8.79
N ASP A 41 -4.39 -1.83 -9.17
CA ASP A 41 -5.33 -1.98 -10.29
C ASP A 41 -6.64 -1.22 -10.00
N ALA A 42 -7.17 -1.33 -8.80
CA ALA A 42 -8.33 -0.56 -8.35
C ALA A 42 -8.06 0.96 -8.35
N PHE A 43 -6.86 1.39 -7.92
CA PHE A 43 -6.43 2.78 -7.97
C PHE A 43 -6.33 3.32 -9.40
N MET A 44 -5.85 2.52 -10.35
CA MET A 44 -5.76 2.89 -11.77
C MET A 44 -7.16 3.02 -12.42
N GLY A 45 -8.15 2.28 -11.94
CA GLY A 45 -9.49 2.25 -12.51
C GLY A 45 -9.48 1.69 -13.94
N GLU A 46 -9.99 2.45 -14.89
CA GLU A 46 -10.03 2.05 -16.31
C GLU A 46 -8.71 2.22 -17.07
N ARG A 47 -7.71 2.86 -16.43
CA ARG A 47 -6.42 3.11 -17.07
C ARG A 47 -5.55 1.85 -17.05
N SER A 48 -4.98 1.49 -18.18
CA SER A 48 -4.03 0.39 -18.28
C SER A 48 -2.66 0.79 -17.74
N ILE A 49 -2.03 -0.09 -16.96
CA ILE A 49 -0.64 0.06 -16.56
C ILE A 49 0.25 -0.24 -17.77
N ALA A 50 1.08 0.72 -18.16
CA ALA A 50 2.10 0.50 -19.18
C ALA A 50 3.10 -0.55 -18.68
N ARG A 51 3.19 -1.69 -19.38
CA ARG A 51 4.07 -2.81 -18.99
C ARG A 51 5.53 -2.36 -18.95
N LYS A 52 6.10 -2.26 -17.76
CA LYS A 52 7.55 -2.19 -17.55
C LYS A 52 7.99 -3.33 -16.64
N SER A 53 9.24 -3.76 -16.79
CA SER A 53 9.80 -4.93 -16.10
C SER A 53 9.66 -4.81 -14.57
N PRO A 54 9.24 -5.87 -13.88
CA PRO A 54 9.07 -5.85 -12.42
C PRO A 54 10.38 -5.71 -11.62
N PHE A 55 11.54 -5.62 -12.26
CA PHE A 55 12.84 -5.74 -11.60
C PHE A 55 13.86 -4.62 -11.89
N SER A 56 13.47 -3.48 -12.42
CA SER A 56 14.42 -2.39 -12.59
C SER A 56 14.42 -1.45 -11.38
N ILE A 57 15.22 -1.78 -10.37
CA ILE A 57 15.50 -0.91 -9.20
C ILE A 57 16.55 0.16 -9.52
N ALA A 58 16.92 0.35 -10.77
CA ALA A 58 17.80 1.41 -11.18
C ALA A 58 17.21 2.79 -10.86
N GLY A 59 18.03 3.71 -10.41
CA GLY A 59 17.60 4.99 -9.84
C GLY A 59 16.48 5.71 -10.62
N GLY A 60 15.53 6.27 -9.89
CA GLY A 60 14.32 6.88 -10.43
C GLY A 60 13.09 5.96 -10.33
N ALA A 61 13.19 4.80 -9.67
CA ALA A 61 12.09 3.88 -9.50
C ALA A 61 10.98 4.48 -8.63
N ILE A 62 9.72 4.18 -9.00
CA ILE A 62 8.54 4.34 -8.17
C ILE A 62 7.85 2.99 -8.06
N GLY A 63 7.49 2.59 -6.85
CA GLY A 63 6.80 1.34 -6.56
C GLY A 63 5.68 1.54 -5.56
N PHE A 64 4.94 0.48 -5.30
CA PHE A 64 3.87 0.45 -4.32
C PHE A 64 3.92 -0.85 -3.52
N SER A 65 3.60 -0.76 -2.25
CA SER A 65 3.51 -1.90 -1.33
C SER A 65 2.70 -1.51 -0.11
N PHE A 66 2.40 -2.47 0.75
CA PHE A 66 1.82 -2.17 2.06
C PHE A 66 2.90 -1.60 3.01
N ARG A 67 2.48 -0.69 3.90
CA ARG A 67 3.37 0.00 4.83
C ARG A 67 4.16 -0.98 5.69
N TYR A 68 3.50 -2.00 6.28
CA TYR A 68 4.16 -2.99 7.12
C TYR A 68 5.33 -3.70 6.43
N TYR A 69 5.22 -3.93 5.12
CA TYR A 69 6.28 -4.56 4.34
C TYR A 69 7.49 -3.62 4.18
N MET A 70 7.22 -2.33 4.00
CA MET A 70 8.29 -1.32 3.85
C MET A 70 9.04 -1.10 5.15
N ASP A 71 8.34 -0.99 6.27
CA ASP A 71 8.94 -0.75 7.59
C ASP A 71 9.67 -1.98 8.11
N GLY A 72 9.08 -3.18 7.97
CA GLY A 72 9.59 -4.42 8.56
C GLY A 72 10.61 -5.19 7.71
N ILE A 73 10.42 -5.24 6.40
CA ILE A 73 11.21 -6.13 5.53
C ILE A 73 12.22 -5.35 4.68
N VAL A 74 11.82 -4.21 4.14
CA VAL A 74 12.70 -3.45 3.26
C VAL A 74 13.67 -2.59 4.07
N GLY A 75 13.24 -1.96 5.17
CA GLY A 75 14.07 -1.24 6.16
C GLY A 75 15.20 -0.39 5.58
N ASN A 76 15.12 -0.07 4.29
CA ASN A 76 16.24 0.44 3.51
C ASN A 76 16.14 1.98 3.40
N GLN A 77 17.17 2.65 3.88
CA GLN A 77 17.28 4.12 3.78
C GLN A 77 17.26 4.65 2.33
N ALA A 78 17.44 3.79 1.32
CA ALA A 78 17.36 4.15 -0.10
C ALA A 78 15.93 4.28 -0.62
N VAL A 79 14.92 3.87 0.16
CA VAL A 79 13.50 3.94 -0.21
C VAL A 79 12.80 5.00 0.64
N LYS A 80 12.03 5.85 -0.01
CA LYS A 80 11.25 6.91 0.63
C LYS A 80 9.76 6.71 0.34
N MET A 81 8.95 6.67 1.37
CA MET A 81 7.49 6.72 1.20
C MET A 81 7.06 8.10 0.73
N LEU A 82 6.12 8.14 -0.21
CA LEU A 82 5.63 9.38 -0.79
C LEU A 82 4.37 9.87 -0.07
N ALA A 83 4.36 11.15 0.23
CA ALA A 83 3.11 11.82 0.60
C ALA A 83 2.20 11.94 -0.63
N LEU A 84 0.93 11.64 -0.48
CA LEU A 84 -0.09 11.79 -1.52
C LEU A 84 -0.96 13.00 -1.18
N ASN A 85 -1.05 13.94 -2.10
CA ASN A 85 -1.74 15.23 -1.88
C ASN A 85 -1.25 15.96 -0.61
N GLY A 86 0.04 15.85 -0.29
CA GLY A 86 0.64 16.43 0.90
C GLY A 86 0.47 15.61 2.19
N ILE A 87 -0.24 14.49 2.17
CA ILE A 87 -0.49 13.64 3.34
C ILE A 87 0.47 12.46 3.33
N TYR A 88 1.27 12.33 4.40
CA TYR A 88 2.24 11.23 4.56
C TYR A 88 1.53 9.97 5.09
N PRO A 89 1.92 8.75 4.68
CA PRO A 89 1.31 7.50 5.14
C PRO A 89 1.76 7.10 6.56
N SER A 90 1.56 7.99 7.53
CA SER A 90 1.75 7.66 8.95
C SER A 90 0.63 6.73 9.45
N ALA A 91 0.88 6.03 10.56
CA ALA A 91 -0.16 5.23 11.21
C ALA A 91 -1.41 6.06 11.51
N GLU A 92 -1.22 7.28 12.05
CA GLU A 92 -2.30 8.20 12.36
C GLU A 92 -3.11 8.58 11.11
N ASN A 93 -2.45 8.95 10.00
CA ASN A 93 -3.15 9.37 8.78
C ASN A 93 -3.86 8.19 8.08
N ILE A 94 -3.39 6.97 8.28
CA ILE A 94 -4.07 5.76 7.80
C ILE A 94 -5.26 5.46 8.70
N GLN A 95 -5.10 5.49 10.01
CA GLN A 95 -6.14 5.20 11.00
C GLN A 95 -7.34 6.16 10.89
N ASN A 96 -7.06 7.46 10.75
CA ASN A 96 -8.12 8.49 10.65
C ASN A 96 -8.68 8.67 9.23
N GLY A 97 -8.23 7.88 8.25
CA GLY A 97 -8.71 7.94 6.88
C GLY A 97 -8.21 9.11 6.04
N SER A 98 -7.27 9.94 6.55
CA SER A 98 -6.74 11.09 5.81
C SER A 98 -5.84 10.68 4.66
N TYR A 99 -5.09 9.58 4.77
CA TYR A 99 -4.28 9.07 3.67
C TYR A 99 -5.19 8.48 2.59
N PRO A 100 -5.07 8.89 1.32
CA PRO A 100 -6.10 8.64 0.32
C PRO A 100 -6.14 7.21 -0.25
N ILE A 101 -5.16 6.35 0.05
CA ILE A 101 -5.14 4.95 -0.39
C ILE A 101 -4.98 4.06 0.83
N ILE A 102 -6.09 3.47 1.26
CA ILE A 102 -6.16 2.56 2.40
C ILE A 102 -6.69 1.21 1.92
N SER A 103 -6.20 0.14 2.50
CA SER A 103 -6.73 -1.22 2.32
C SER A 103 -6.99 -1.83 3.69
N GLU A 104 -8.18 -2.34 3.86
CA GLU A 104 -8.61 -3.00 5.09
C GLU A 104 -8.32 -4.49 5.05
N PHE A 105 -8.12 -5.08 6.19
CA PHE A 105 -8.00 -6.51 6.39
C PHE A 105 -9.21 -7.03 7.15
N TYR A 106 -9.73 -8.16 6.72
CA TYR A 106 -10.96 -8.73 7.26
C TYR A 106 -10.70 -10.13 7.81
N ALA A 107 -11.25 -10.43 8.98
CA ALA A 107 -11.47 -11.80 9.41
C ALA A 107 -12.76 -12.32 8.78
N ILE A 108 -12.68 -13.41 8.03
CA ILE A 108 -13.82 -13.98 7.31
C ILE A 108 -14.08 -15.39 7.85
N TYR A 109 -15.33 -15.68 8.22
CA TYR A 109 -15.77 -17.00 8.62
C TYR A 109 -17.16 -17.29 8.06
N ARG A 110 -17.54 -18.57 8.01
CA ARG A 110 -18.84 -18.98 7.49
C ARG A 110 -19.93 -18.62 8.50
N ALA A 111 -21.05 -18.10 8.00
CA ALA A 111 -22.20 -17.69 8.82
C ALA A 111 -22.86 -18.88 9.57
N ASP A 112 -22.74 -20.09 9.01
CA ASP A 112 -23.26 -21.34 9.60
C ASP A 112 -22.24 -22.07 10.48
N ASN A 113 -21.11 -21.45 10.80
CA ASN A 113 -20.08 -22.05 11.65
C ASN A 113 -20.53 -22.03 13.12
N THR A 114 -20.52 -23.19 13.75
CA THR A 114 -20.96 -23.38 15.13
C THR A 114 -19.81 -23.46 16.14
N ASN A 115 -18.58 -23.18 15.71
CA ASN A 115 -17.40 -23.20 16.60
C ASN A 115 -17.43 -21.97 17.51
N GLU A 116 -17.68 -22.20 18.80
CA GLU A 116 -17.78 -21.17 19.83
C GLU A 116 -16.46 -20.38 20.06
N ASN A 117 -15.32 -20.90 19.60
CA ASN A 117 -14.04 -20.19 19.70
C ASN A 117 -13.90 -19.05 18.67
N ILE A 118 -14.71 -19.02 17.61
CA ILE A 118 -14.61 -17.95 16.59
C ILE A 118 -14.95 -16.58 17.18
N PRO A 119 -16.13 -16.37 17.82
CA PRO A 119 -16.42 -15.09 18.45
C PRO A 119 -15.39 -14.71 19.51
N VAL A 120 -14.93 -15.66 20.32
CA VAL A 120 -13.87 -15.41 21.33
C VAL A 120 -12.60 -14.88 20.69
N LEU A 121 -12.16 -15.48 19.56
CA LEU A 121 -10.98 -15.02 18.83
C LEU A 121 -11.19 -13.62 18.23
N ILE A 122 -12.36 -13.36 17.67
CA ILE A 122 -12.68 -12.04 17.09
C ILE A 122 -12.69 -10.97 18.18
N ASP A 123 -13.33 -11.23 19.32
CA ASP A 123 -13.37 -10.32 20.44
C ASP A 123 -11.96 -10.04 21.00
N TRP A 124 -11.12 -11.06 21.05
CA TRP A 124 -9.72 -10.88 21.46
C TRP A 124 -8.92 -10.07 20.42
N ILE A 125 -9.09 -10.32 19.12
CA ILE A 125 -8.43 -9.51 18.08
C ILE A 125 -8.83 -8.03 18.21
N LEU A 126 -10.10 -7.76 18.54
CA LEU A 126 -10.62 -6.39 18.71
C LEU A 126 -10.26 -5.76 20.06
N SER A 127 -9.75 -6.55 21.00
CA SER A 127 -9.31 -6.05 22.32
C SER A 127 -8.04 -5.20 22.21
N GLU A 128 -7.74 -4.44 23.28
CA GLU A 128 -6.51 -3.63 23.36
C GLU A 128 -5.23 -4.48 23.19
N GLU A 129 -5.24 -5.71 23.75
CA GLU A 129 -4.12 -6.66 23.62
C GLU A 129 -3.95 -7.11 22.15
N GLY A 130 -5.03 -7.54 21.50
CA GLY A 130 -5.02 -7.93 20.08
C GLY A 130 -4.60 -6.80 19.16
N GLN A 131 -5.11 -5.60 19.41
CA GLN A 131 -4.76 -4.40 18.63
C GLN A 131 -3.30 -3.99 18.84
N THR A 132 -2.74 -4.20 20.01
CA THR A 132 -1.31 -3.97 20.29
C THR A 132 -0.42 -4.91 19.48
N ILE A 133 -0.82 -6.18 19.33
CA ILE A 133 -0.08 -7.15 18.49
C ILE A 133 -0.18 -6.78 17.00
N ILE A 134 -1.34 -6.33 16.55
CA ILE A 134 -1.53 -5.84 15.18
C ILE A 134 -0.57 -4.67 14.90
N GLU A 135 -0.49 -3.71 15.82
CA GLU A 135 0.42 -2.57 15.67
C GLU A 135 1.90 -2.99 15.68
N GLN A 136 2.30 -3.88 16.60
CA GLN A 136 3.67 -4.42 16.65
C GLN A 136 4.05 -5.21 15.40
N SER A 137 3.09 -5.80 14.69
CA SER A 137 3.33 -6.47 13.42
C SER A 137 3.41 -5.52 12.23
N GLY A 138 3.32 -4.20 12.45
CA GLY A 138 3.50 -3.15 11.44
C GLY A 138 2.21 -2.75 10.73
N TYR A 139 1.07 -3.33 11.10
CA TYR A 139 -0.25 -2.88 10.63
C TYR A 139 -0.72 -1.68 11.44
N VAL A 140 -1.80 -1.06 10.98
CA VAL A 140 -2.45 0.02 11.70
C VAL A 140 -3.65 -0.54 12.45
N ARG A 141 -3.72 -0.27 13.74
CA ARG A 141 -4.85 -0.69 14.57
C ARG A 141 -6.14 0.00 14.15
N ILE A 142 -7.26 -0.68 14.30
CA ILE A 142 -8.57 -0.05 14.27
C ILE A 142 -8.78 0.70 15.61
N GLN A 143 -9.68 1.65 15.61
CA GLN A 143 -9.91 2.51 16.80
C GLN A 143 -10.19 1.73 18.06
#